data_59ce4e14e0daafa03b0e88f1b6cb455b
#
_entry.id   59ce4e14e0daafa03b0e88f1b6cb455b
#
_cell.length_a   1.000
_cell.length_b   1.000
_cell.length_c   1.000
_cell.angle_alpha   90.00
_cell.angle_beta   90.00
_cell.angle_gamma   90.00
#
_symmetry.space_group_name_H-M   'P 1'
#
loop_
_entity.id
_entity.type
_entity.pdbx_description
1 polymer ?
#
loop_
_entity_poly.entity_id
_entity_poly.type
_entity_poly.pdbx_seq_one_letter_code
_entity_poly.pdbx_strand_id
1 'polypeptide(L)'
;MSRYVDFYFDIISPYSYIAHKKIQKIKKNQKIIFNYKPILLGGLHNLAGISAPAFNKFKMKNMQSNCELVSKKNSIPFKWNLKFPINSLSIMRGYLSVNDNLKEEYINLFFNAYWKDNLDLSLEKEFSKLLKILKVDSKIFFKKIKENLIKDDLKKLTSNAFKKEVFGAPTFIVNNKIFWGQDRIEYAVEELG
;
A
#
# COMPACT_ATOMS: atom_id res chain seq x y z
N MET A 1 -2.25 16.72 -21.96
CA MET A 1 -1.42 15.64 -21.39
C MET A 1 -2.22 14.99 -20.27
N SER A 2 -2.25 13.65 -20.18
CA SER A 2 -2.95 13.01 -19.06
C SER A 2 -2.13 13.23 -17.78
N ARG A 3 -2.76 13.84 -16.78
CA ARG A 3 -2.13 14.07 -15.48
C ARG A 3 -2.24 12.81 -14.64
N TYR A 4 -1.23 11.95 -14.63
CA TYR A 4 -1.21 10.76 -13.80
C TYR A 4 0.10 10.62 -13.02
N VAL A 5 -0.02 10.06 -11.83
CA VAL A 5 1.08 9.70 -10.92
C VAL A 5 1.02 8.20 -10.67
N ASP A 6 2.06 7.45 -10.97
CA ASP A 6 2.16 6.06 -10.54
C ASP A 6 2.49 5.99 -9.05
N PHE A 7 1.64 5.33 -8.26
CA PHE A 7 1.80 5.17 -6.81
C PHE A 7 2.08 3.71 -6.47
N TYR A 8 3.34 3.40 -6.14
CA TYR A 8 3.78 2.07 -5.71
C TYR A 8 3.56 1.90 -4.21
N PHE A 9 2.85 0.85 -3.83
CA PHE A 9 2.41 0.66 -2.45
C PHE A 9 2.34 -0.81 -2.03
N ASP A 10 2.43 -1.01 -0.71
CA ASP A 10 2.03 -2.24 -0.03
C ASP A 10 1.22 -1.84 1.22
N ILE A 11 0.17 -2.60 1.54
CA ILE A 11 -0.69 -2.37 2.72
C ILE A 11 0.10 -2.44 4.03
N ILE A 12 1.18 -3.23 4.08
CA ILE A 12 2.02 -3.34 5.27
C ILE A 12 2.81 -2.07 5.58
N SER A 13 2.97 -1.16 4.63
CA SER A 13 3.70 0.09 4.84
C SER A 13 2.82 1.15 5.51
N PRO A 14 3.13 1.60 6.75
CA PRO A 14 2.41 2.68 7.40
C PRO A 14 2.52 4.00 6.63
N TYR A 15 3.66 4.24 5.98
CA TYR A 15 3.84 5.41 5.12
C TYR A 15 3.00 5.33 3.84
N SER A 16 2.75 4.12 3.29
CA SER A 16 1.81 3.94 2.17
C SER A 16 0.36 4.24 2.57
N TYR A 17 -0.03 3.88 3.81
CA TYR A 17 -1.33 4.29 4.35
C TYR A 17 -1.48 5.81 4.42
N ILE A 18 -0.49 6.50 5.00
CA ILE A 18 -0.48 7.97 5.11
C ILE A 18 -0.56 8.61 3.72
N ALA A 19 0.24 8.10 2.77
CA ALA A 19 0.22 8.54 1.37
C ALA A 19 -1.15 8.34 0.72
N HIS A 20 -1.76 7.17 0.91
CA HIS A 20 -3.11 6.89 0.41
C HIS A 20 -4.15 7.89 0.94
N LYS A 21 -4.08 8.24 2.23
CA LYS A 21 -4.98 9.26 2.82
C LYS A 21 -4.74 10.66 2.24
N LYS A 22 -3.49 11.02 1.97
CA LYS A 22 -3.15 12.27 1.27
C LYS A 22 -3.67 12.25 -0.16
N ILE A 23 -3.50 11.15 -0.90
CA ILE A 23 -4.05 10.98 -2.26
C ILE A 23 -5.56 11.20 -2.27
N GLN A 24 -6.30 10.64 -1.31
CA GLN A 24 -7.74 10.82 -1.21
C GLN A 24 -8.14 12.30 -1.03
N LYS A 25 -7.34 13.09 -0.29
CA LYS A 25 -7.55 14.53 -0.14
C LYS A 25 -7.23 15.30 -1.43
N ILE A 26 -6.13 14.96 -2.10
CA ILE A 26 -5.72 15.58 -3.37
C ILE A 26 -6.76 15.33 -4.45
N LYS A 27 -7.23 14.09 -4.62
CA LYS A 27 -8.27 13.73 -5.61
C LYS A 27 -9.57 14.50 -5.45
N LYS A 28 -9.93 14.94 -4.24
CA LYS A 28 -11.13 15.77 -4.00
C LYS A 28 -10.97 17.18 -4.53
N ASN A 29 -9.77 17.70 -4.56
CA ASN A 29 -9.48 19.10 -4.87
C ASN A 29 -8.84 19.31 -6.25
N GLN A 30 -8.30 18.26 -6.85
CA GLN A 30 -7.56 18.33 -8.10
C GLN A 30 -7.89 17.13 -9.02
N LYS A 31 -7.97 17.38 -10.33
CA LYS A 31 -8.21 16.33 -11.33
C LYS A 31 -6.90 15.59 -11.66
N ILE A 32 -6.29 14.93 -10.67
CA ILE A 32 -5.09 14.12 -10.82
C ILE A 32 -5.45 12.66 -10.72
N ILE A 33 -4.96 11.87 -11.66
CA ILE A 33 -5.13 10.41 -11.67
C ILE A 33 -3.93 9.78 -10.96
N PHE A 34 -4.19 9.01 -9.92
CA PHE A 34 -3.19 8.16 -9.26
C PHE A 34 -3.39 6.71 -9.70
N ASN A 35 -2.39 6.17 -10.40
CA ASN A 35 -2.35 4.76 -10.79
C ASN A 35 -1.75 3.94 -9.66
N TYR A 36 -2.57 3.18 -8.98
CA TYR A 36 -2.15 2.32 -7.89
C TYR A 36 -1.39 1.10 -8.42
N LYS A 37 -0.10 1.00 -8.09
CA LYS A 37 0.83 -0.06 -8.49
C LYS A 37 1.16 -0.95 -7.29
N PRO A 38 0.45 -2.07 -7.10
CA PRO A 38 0.71 -2.96 -5.99
C PRO A 38 2.07 -3.64 -6.14
N ILE A 39 2.81 -3.70 -5.04
CA ILE A 39 4.08 -4.45 -4.92
C ILE A 39 4.07 -5.28 -3.64
N LEU A 40 4.89 -6.31 -3.58
CA LEU A 40 5.19 -7.00 -2.34
C LEU A 40 6.46 -6.41 -1.74
N LEU A 41 6.32 -5.58 -0.70
CA LEU A 41 7.43 -4.80 -0.12
C LEU A 41 8.56 -5.71 0.40
N GLY A 42 8.22 -6.82 1.05
CA GLY A 42 9.24 -7.80 1.49
C GLY A 42 9.99 -8.42 0.31
N GLY A 43 9.30 -8.71 -0.79
CA GLY A 43 9.93 -9.19 -2.03
C GLY A 43 10.82 -8.14 -2.69
N LEU A 44 10.38 -6.89 -2.69
CA LEU A 44 11.17 -5.75 -3.20
C LEU A 44 12.45 -5.55 -2.39
N HIS A 45 12.36 -5.58 -1.05
CA HIS A 45 13.52 -5.48 -0.17
C HIS A 45 14.53 -6.60 -0.41
N ASN A 46 14.06 -7.84 -0.62
CA ASN A 46 14.94 -8.96 -0.96
C ASN A 46 15.68 -8.74 -2.28
N LEU A 47 15.00 -8.23 -3.32
CA LEU A 47 15.62 -7.90 -4.61
C LEU A 47 16.67 -6.77 -4.48
N ALA A 48 16.41 -5.80 -3.60
CA ALA A 48 17.28 -4.66 -3.37
C ALA A 48 18.40 -4.92 -2.34
N GLY A 49 18.43 -6.09 -1.70
CA GLY A 49 19.41 -6.40 -0.63
C GLY A 49 19.20 -5.54 0.63
N ILE A 50 17.97 -5.08 0.89
CA ILE A 50 17.64 -4.16 1.98
C ILE A 50 16.99 -4.94 3.12
N SER A 51 17.50 -4.75 4.35
CA SER A 51 16.79 -5.18 5.56
C SER A 51 15.69 -4.18 5.92
N ALA A 52 14.45 -4.67 6.06
CA ALA A 52 13.32 -3.80 6.39
C ALA A 52 13.53 -3.09 7.74
N PRO A 53 13.18 -1.78 7.85
CA PRO A 53 13.28 -1.03 9.11
C PRO A 53 12.56 -1.69 10.28
N ALA A 54 11.48 -2.45 10.00
CA ALA A 54 10.71 -3.20 10.98
C ALA A 54 11.51 -4.25 11.77
N PHE A 55 12.61 -4.74 11.22
CA PHE A 55 13.47 -5.72 11.87
C PHE A 55 14.62 -5.11 12.70
N ASN A 56 14.71 -3.78 12.74
CA ASN A 56 15.63 -3.07 13.61
C ASN A 56 14.84 -2.31 14.67
N LYS A 57 15.04 -2.63 15.95
CA LYS A 57 14.28 -2.08 17.10
C LYS A 57 14.23 -0.55 17.10
N PHE A 58 15.38 0.10 16.85
CA PHE A 58 15.47 1.57 16.89
C PHE A 58 14.78 2.21 15.67
N LYS A 59 15.00 1.64 14.47
CA LYS A 59 14.33 2.12 13.26
C LYS A 59 12.81 1.93 13.34
N MET A 60 12.34 0.81 13.89
CA MET A 60 10.93 0.55 14.10
C MET A 60 10.29 1.56 15.06
N LYS A 61 10.95 1.82 16.22
CA LYS A 61 10.47 2.81 17.19
C LYS A 61 10.39 4.21 16.57
N ASN A 62 11.41 4.61 15.83
CA ASN A 62 11.42 5.90 15.13
C ASN A 62 10.32 5.97 14.06
N MET A 63 10.14 4.91 13.28
CA MET A 63 9.09 4.81 12.27
C MET A 63 7.70 4.96 12.90
N GLN A 64 7.43 4.30 14.02
CA GLN A 64 6.17 4.44 14.76
C GLN A 64 5.94 5.89 15.18
N SER A 65 6.87 6.50 15.90
CA SER A 65 6.77 7.88 16.39
C SER A 65 6.57 8.87 15.22
N ASN A 66 7.27 8.66 14.12
CA ASN A 66 7.16 9.52 12.93
C ASN A 66 5.77 9.38 12.27
N CYS A 67 5.27 8.14 12.12
CA CYS A 67 3.93 7.93 11.57
C CYS A 67 2.84 8.55 12.44
N GLU A 68 2.93 8.43 13.77
CA GLU A 68 2.00 9.06 14.71
C GLU A 68 2.03 10.59 14.59
N LEU A 69 3.23 11.19 14.55
CA LEU A 69 3.42 12.63 14.39
C LEU A 69 2.83 13.16 13.07
N VAL A 70 3.21 12.51 11.95
CA VAL A 70 2.75 12.92 10.61
C VAL A 70 1.24 12.74 10.45
N SER A 71 0.69 11.64 10.97
CA SER A 71 -0.74 11.39 10.92
C SER A 71 -1.51 12.43 11.71
N LYS A 72 -1.07 12.77 12.93
CA LYS A 72 -1.65 13.82 13.76
C LYS A 72 -1.63 15.17 13.03
N LYS A 73 -0.48 15.58 12.50
CA LYS A 73 -0.31 16.84 11.75
C LYS A 73 -1.25 16.96 10.56
N ASN A 74 -1.53 15.84 9.87
CA ASN A 74 -2.38 15.81 8.68
C ASN A 74 -3.84 15.43 8.96
N SER A 75 -4.25 15.31 10.22
CA SER A 75 -5.61 14.86 10.62
C SER A 75 -5.99 13.52 9.95
N ILE A 76 -5.03 12.58 9.95
CA ILE A 76 -5.22 11.22 9.43
C ILE A 76 -5.46 10.30 10.63
N PRO A 77 -6.60 9.59 10.71
CA PRO A 77 -6.81 8.59 11.75
C PRO A 77 -5.75 7.48 11.62
N PHE A 78 -4.94 7.30 12.65
CA PHE A 78 -3.84 6.34 12.64
C PHE A 78 -3.67 5.70 14.02
N LYS A 79 -3.45 4.39 14.02
CA LYS A 79 -3.10 3.62 15.21
C LYS A 79 -2.05 2.59 14.82
N TRP A 80 -0.89 2.61 15.49
CA TRP A 80 0.15 1.59 15.26
C TRP A 80 -0.41 0.19 15.51
N ASN A 81 -0.28 -0.70 14.52
CA ASN A 81 -0.82 -2.04 14.66
C ASN A 81 0.08 -2.91 15.54
N LEU A 82 -0.50 -3.50 16.61
CA LEU A 82 0.22 -4.33 17.56
C LEU A 82 0.74 -5.65 16.97
N LYS A 83 0.25 -6.03 15.80
CA LYS A 83 0.67 -7.22 15.04
C LYS A 83 1.65 -6.91 13.91
N PHE A 84 2.11 -5.65 13.82
CA PHE A 84 3.09 -5.28 12.81
C PHE A 84 4.49 -5.84 13.11
N PRO A 85 5.19 -6.38 12.10
CA PRO A 85 4.75 -6.60 10.73
C PRO A 85 4.04 -7.95 10.53
N ILE A 86 3.03 -7.99 9.66
CA ILE A 86 2.44 -9.23 9.15
C ILE A 86 2.87 -9.51 7.72
N ASN A 87 2.60 -10.70 7.22
CA ASN A 87 2.77 -11.01 5.81
C ASN A 87 1.60 -10.46 4.99
N SER A 88 1.86 -9.42 4.17
CA SER A 88 0.84 -8.78 3.33
C SER A 88 0.48 -9.54 2.04
N LEU A 89 1.13 -10.69 1.77
CA LEU A 89 1.01 -11.42 0.51
C LEU A 89 -0.44 -11.68 0.07
N SER A 90 -1.27 -12.18 0.99
CA SER A 90 -2.69 -12.47 0.69
C SER A 90 -3.48 -11.21 0.41
N ILE A 91 -3.17 -10.11 1.10
CA ILE A 91 -3.83 -8.81 0.92
C ILE A 91 -3.46 -8.22 -0.45
N MET A 92 -2.18 -8.25 -0.81
CA MET A 92 -1.71 -7.68 -2.08
C MET A 92 -2.17 -8.51 -3.29
N ARG A 93 -2.19 -9.85 -3.18
CA ARG A 93 -2.83 -10.72 -4.19
C ARG A 93 -4.33 -10.48 -4.28
N GLY A 94 -4.98 -10.24 -3.15
CA GLY A 94 -6.39 -9.91 -3.08
C GLY A 94 -6.73 -8.65 -3.87
N TYR A 95 -5.93 -7.60 -3.76
CA TYR A 95 -6.08 -6.40 -4.57
C TYR A 95 -6.05 -6.68 -6.08
N LEU A 96 -5.19 -7.61 -6.52
CA LEU A 96 -5.13 -8.04 -7.92
C LEU A 96 -6.31 -8.92 -8.34
N SER A 97 -6.91 -9.63 -7.40
CA SER A 97 -7.97 -10.61 -7.68
C SER A 97 -9.39 -10.02 -7.73
N VAL A 98 -9.62 -8.87 -7.10
CA VAL A 98 -10.93 -8.19 -7.12
C VAL A 98 -11.16 -7.45 -8.44
N ASN A 99 -12.42 -7.21 -8.79
CA ASN A 99 -12.78 -6.44 -9.97
C ASN A 99 -12.30 -4.99 -9.86
N ASP A 100 -12.03 -4.35 -10.99
CA ASP A 100 -11.46 -2.99 -11.02
C ASP A 100 -12.33 -1.96 -10.28
N ASN A 101 -13.64 -2.07 -10.38
CA ASN A 101 -14.59 -1.20 -9.68
C ASN A 101 -14.55 -1.33 -8.15
N LEU A 102 -14.01 -2.43 -7.61
CA LEU A 102 -13.86 -2.66 -6.17
C LEU A 102 -12.46 -2.29 -5.65
N LYS A 103 -11.50 -2.03 -6.52
CA LYS A 103 -10.09 -1.82 -6.10
C LYS A 103 -9.92 -0.64 -5.15
N GLU A 104 -10.60 0.47 -5.40
CA GLU A 104 -10.51 1.66 -4.55
C GLU A 104 -11.15 1.40 -3.17
N GLU A 105 -12.28 0.72 -3.13
CA GLU A 105 -12.95 0.35 -1.87
C GLU A 105 -12.11 -0.68 -1.10
N TYR A 106 -11.58 -1.69 -1.79
CA TYR A 106 -10.71 -2.71 -1.22
C TYR A 106 -9.51 -2.10 -0.52
N ILE A 107 -8.73 -1.28 -1.22
CA ILE A 107 -7.52 -0.68 -0.66
C ILE A 107 -7.83 0.23 0.52
N ASN A 108 -8.89 1.03 0.43
CA ASN A 108 -9.29 1.92 1.52
C ASN A 108 -9.74 1.13 2.76
N LEU A 109 -10.50 0.05 2.57
CA LEU A 109 -10.97 -0.79 3.64
C LEU A 109 -9.82 -1.51 4.35
N PHE A 110 -8.91 -2.15 3.61
CA PHE A 110 -7.80 -2.90 4.18
C PHE A 110 -6.76 -2.00 4.85
N PHE A 111 -6.45 -0.83 4.29
CA PHE A 111 -5.61 0.15 4.94
C PHE A 111 -6.21 0.65 6.25
N ASN A 112 -7.50 0.98 6.28
CA ASN A 112 -8.19 1.42 7.50
C ASN A 112 -8.22 0.31 8.55
N ALA A 113 -8.60 -0.90 8.16
CA ALA A 113 -8.67 -2.05 9.06
C ALA A 113 -7.32 -2.28 9.76
N TYR A 114 -6.21 -2.15 9.05
CA TYR A 114 -4.89 -2.41 9.61
C TYR A 114 -4.31 -1.21 10.38
N TRP A 115 -4.36 0.01 9.82
CA TRP A 115 -3.67 1.18 10.36
C TRP A 115 -4.53 2.17 11.13
N LYS A 116 -5.85 1.98 11.15
CA LYS A 116 -6.78 2.78 11.96
C LYS A 116 -7.47 1.93 13.01
N ASP A 117 -8.03 0.78 12.58
CA ASP A 117 -8.89 -0.05 13.43
C ASP A 117 -8.10 -1.16 14.16
N ASN A 118 -6.80 -1.29 13.88
CA ASN A 118 -5.83 -2.20 14.53
C ASN A 118 -6.22 -3.67 14.44
N LEU A 119 -6.85 -4.10 13.32
CA LEU A 119 -7.23 -5.49 13.11
C LEU A 119 -6.02 -6.37 12.80
N ASP A 120 -6.05 -7.60 13.28
CA ASP A 120 -5.07 -8.61 12.90
C ASP A 120 -5.44 -9.28 11.58
N LEU A 121 -4.95 -8.74 10.47
CA LEU A 121 -5.24 -9.25 9.14
C LEU A 121 -4.46 -10.52 8.76
N SER A 122 -3.66 -11.08 9.67
CA SER A 122 -3.10 -12.43 9.53
C SER A 122 -4.14 -13.51 9.81
N LEU A 123 -5.23 -13.15 10.51
CA LEU A 123 -6.32 -14.05 10.83
C LEU A 123 -7.36 -14.08 9.72
N GLU A 124 -7.60 -15.26 9.13
CA GLU A 124 -8.59 -15.45 8.06
C GLU A 124 -9.99 -14.99 8.47
N LYS A 125 -10.36 -15.12 9.75
CA LYS A 125 -11.63 -14.64 10.28
C LYS A 125 -11.79 -13.13 10.13
N GLU A 126 -10.76 -12.34 10.47
CA GLU A 126 -10.81 -10.88 10.37
C GLU A 126 -10.79 -10.44 8.89
N PHE A 127 -9.98 -11.11 8.08
CA PHE A 127 -9.95 -10.90 6.64
C PHE A 127 -11.33 -11.15 5.99
N SER A 128 -11.98 -12.27 6.33
CA SER A 128 -13.30 -12.64 5.80
C SER A 128 -14.41 -11.65 6.17
N LYS A 129 -14.33 -11.00 7.34
CA LYS A 129 -15.26 -9.91 7.70
C LYS A 129 -15.15 -8.74 6.71
N LEU A 130 -13.93 -8.38 6.31
CA LEU A 130 -13.72 -7.30 5.35
C LEU A 130 -14.24 -7.69 3.95
N LEU A 131 -14.00 -8.92 3.52
CA LEU A 131 -14.54 -9.42 2.26
C LEU A 131 -16.08 -9.40 2.23
N LYS A 132 -16.73 -9.71 3.35
CA LYS A 132 -18.19 -9.62 3.48
C LYS A 132 -18.69 -8.18 3.31
N ILE A 133 -17.98 -7.18 3.83
CA ILE A 133 -18.31 -5.76 3.63
C ILE A 133 -18.27 -5.42 2.13
N LEU A 134 -17.27 -5.93 1.41
CA LEU A 134 -17.12 -5.76 -0.04
C LEU A 134 -18.08 -6.64 -0.87
N LYS A 135 -18.93 -7.44 -0.22
CA LYS A 135 -19.82 -8.43 -0.87
C LYS A 135 -19.05 -9.44 -1.73
N VAL A 136 -17.83 -9.79 -1.30
CA VAL A 136 -16.97 -10.77 -1.96
C VAL A 136 -17.05 -12.10 -1.20
N ASP A 137 -17.32 -13.19 -1.92
CA ASP A 137 -17.31 -14.53 -1.33
C ASP A 137 -15.91 -14.93 -0.90
N SER A 138 -15.72 -15.21 0.40
CA SER A 138 -14.41 -15.51 0.98
C SER A 138 -13.80 -16.80 0.44
N LYS A 139 -14.61 -17.85 0.18
CA LYS A 139 -14.10 -19.13 -0.33
C LYS A 139 -13.57 -18.97 -1.74
N ILE A 140 -14.35 -18.30 -2.60
CA ILE A 140 -13.93 -17.99 -3.97
C ILE A 140 -12.68 -17.11 -3.96
N PHE A 141 -12.64 -16.08 -3.12
CA PHE A 141 -11.51 -15.17 -2.97
C PHE A 141 -10.23 -15.91 -2.57
N PHE A 142 -10.26 -16.71 -1.50
CA PHE A 142 -9.09 -17.45 -1.01
C PHE A 142 -8.59 -18.52 -2.00
N LYS A 143 -9.47 -19.06 -2.84
CA LYS A 143 -9.08 -19.91 -3.97
C LYS A 143 -8.35 -19.08 -5.04
N LYS A 144 -8.95 -17.95 -5.45
CA LYS A 144 -8.44 -17.10 -6.53
C LYS A 144 -7.04 -16.52 -6.23
N ILE A 145 -6.76 -16.06 -5.03
CA ILE A 145 -5.43 -15.53 -4.65
C ILE A 145 -4.32 -16.60 -4.64
N LYS A 146 -4.69 -17.88 -4.72
CA LYS A 146 -3.75 -19.02 -4.83
C LYS A 146 -3.47 -19.42 -6.27
N GLU A 147 -4.20 -18.89 -7.25
CA GLU A 147 -4.00 -19.15 -8.67
C GLU A 147 -2.63 -18.64 -9.13
N ASN A 148 -2.00 -19.40 -10.03
CA ASN A 148 -0.65 -19.05 -10.51
C ASN A 148 -0.65 -17.69 -11.22
N LEU A 149 -1.68 -17.37 -11.98
CA LEU A 149 -1.83 -16.05 -12.62
C LEU A 149 -1.65 -14.91 -11.62
N ILE A 150 -2.40 -14.91 -10.52
CA ILE A 150 -2.35 -13.84 -9.51
C ILE A 150 -0.99 -13.81 -8.78
N LYS A 151 -0.39 -14.99 -8.53
CA LYS A 151 0.95 -15.08 -7.91
C LYS A 151 2.02 -14.48 -8.82
N ASP A 152 1.97 -14.84 -10.10
CA ASP A 152 2.96 -14.41 -11.10
C ASP A 152 2.78 -12.92 -11.41
N ASP A 153 1.55 -12.41 -11.45
CA ASP A 153 1.26 -11.00 -11.64
C ASP A 153 1.88 -10.15 -10.52
N LEU A 154 1.67 -10.50 -9.25
CA LEU A 154 2.28 -9.74 -8.14
C LEU A 154 3.81 -9.81 -8.18
N LYS A 155 4.37 -10.99 -8.47
CA LYS A 155 5.82 -11.17 -8.63
C LYS A 155 6.37 -10.30 -9.77
N LYS A 156 5.69 -10.31 -10.93
CA LYS A 156 6.05 -9.50 -12.10
C LYS A 156 5.98 -8.00 -11.81
N LEU A 157 4.90 -7.54 -11.16
CA LEU A 157 4.73 -6.15 -10.76
C LEU A 157 5.85 -5.70 -9.81
N THR A 158 6.20 -6.52 -8.81
CA THR A 158 7.29 -6.24 -7.88
C THR A 158 8.66 -6.19 -8.58
N SER A 159 8.95 -7.16 -9.46
CA SER A 159 10.18 -7.18 -10.25
C SER A 159 10.27 -6.00 -11.22
N ASN A 160 9.16 -5.62 -11.84
CA ASN A 160 9.12 -4.47 -12.74
C ASN A 160 9.29 -3.15 -11.99
N ALA A 161 8.78 -3.04 -10.76
CA ALA A 161 9.03 -1.89 -9.89
C ALA A 161 10.53 -1.78 -9.57
N PHE A 162 11.17 -2.90 -9.21
CA PHE A 162 12.62 -2.93 -8.96
C PHE A 162 13.44 -2.51 -10.19
N LYS A 163 13.08 -2.98 -11.39
CA LYS A 163 13.73 -2.55 -12.66
C LYS A 163 13.57 -1.05 -12.94
N LYS A 164 12.57 -0.41 -12.36
CA LYS A 164 12.35 1.04 -12.41
C LYS A 164 12.98 1.76 -11.19
N GLU A 165 13.92 1.12 -10.52
CA GLU A 165 14.64 1.65 -9.36
C GLU A 165 13.76 1.97 -8.14
N VAL A 166 12.55 1.38 -8.06
CA VAL A 166 11.74 1.42 -6.85
C VAL A 166 12.36 0.49 -5.82
N PHE A 167 12.72 1.01 -4.65
CA PHE A 167 13.37 0.27 -3.57
C PHE A 167 12.60 0.28 -2.25
N GLY A 168 11.45 0.95 -2.21
CA GLY A 168 10.60 1.05 -1.01
C GLY A 168 9.19 1.54 -1.32
N ALA A 169 8.33 1.55 -0.32
CA ALA A 169 6.95 2.02 -0.44
C ALA A 169 6.58 2.97 0.72
N PRO A 170 5.88 4.10 0.43
CA PRO A 170 5.37 4.52 -0.87
C PRO A 170 6.46 5.07 -1.78
N THR A 171 6.31 4.84 -3.09
CA THR A 171 7.08 5.54 -4.11
C THR A 171 6.12 6.08 -5.16
N PHE A 172 6.35 7.30 -5.62
CA PHE A 172 5.64 7.91 -6.74
C PHE A 172 6.58 8.03 -7.93
N ILE A 173 6.07 7.78 -9.14
CA ILE A 173 6.81 8.04 -10.39
C ILE A 173 5.98 8.95 -11.27
N VAL A 174 6.59 10.04 -11.70
CA VAL A 174 6.02 11.04 -12.61
C VAL A 174 7.12 11.44 -13.60
N ASN A 175 6.83 11.46 -14.91
CA ASN A 175 7.78 11.84 -15.93
C ASN A 175 9.16 11.15 -15.80
N ASN A 176 9.16 9.87 -15.44
CA ASN A 176 10.35 9.04 -15.13
C ASN A 176 11.20 9.51 -13.92
N LYS A 177 10.71 10.46 -13.12
CA LYS A 177 11.35 10.86 -11.87
C LYS A 177 10.73 10.10 -10.69
N ILE A 178 11.58 9.72 -9.72
CA ILE A 178 11.22 8.92 -8.54
C ILE A 178 11.11 9.84 -7.33
N PHE A 179 9.99 9.72 -6.60
CA PHE A 179 9.71 10.42 -5.35
C PHE A 179 9.39 9.39 -4.28
N TRP A 180 10.37 9.04 -3.47
CA TRP A 180 10.20 8.03 -2.42
C TRP A 180 9.84 8.67 -1.08
N GLY A 181 8.74 8.22 -0.49
CA GLY A 181 8.25 8.66 0.82
C GLY A 181 6.89 9.36 0.75
N GLN A 182 6.12 9.27 1.85
CA GLN A 182 4.82 9.92 1.98
C GLN A 182 4.88 11.46 1.99
N ASP A 183 6.06 12.00 2.25
CA ASP A 183 6.38 13.41 2.30
C ASP A 183 6.83 13.98 0.93
N ARG A 184 6.90 13.13 -0.09
CA ARG A 184 7.28 13.50 -1.45
C ARG A 184 6.10 13.61 -2.41
N ILE A 185 4.88 13.35 -1.95
CA ILE A 185 3.69 13.36 -2.81
C ILE A 185 3.44 14.75 -3.43
N GLU A 186 3.68 15.82 -2.68
CA GLU A 186 3.48 17.19 -3.14
C GLU A 186 4.43 17.51 -4.29
N TYR A 187 5.71 17.16 -4.16
CA TYR A 187 6.70 17.30 -5.26
C TYR A 187 6.34 16.44 -6.48
N ALA A 188 5.82 15.22 -6.27
CA ALA A 188 5.37 14.37 -7.36
C ALA A 188 4.16 14.98 -8.10
N VAL A 189 3.29 15.69 -7.40
CA VAL A 189 2.15 16.40 -7.98
C VAL A 189 2.62 17.66 -8.73
N GLU A 190 3.55 18.44 -8.17
CA GLU A 190 4.14 19.62 -8.81
C GLU A 190 4.87 19.25 -10.10
N GLU A 191 5.50 18.06 -10.19
CA GLU A 191 6.18 17.58 -11.39
C GLU A 191 5.23 17.36 -12.59
N LEU A 192 3.93 17.32 -12.38
CA LEU A 192 2.94 17.23 -13.47
C LEU A 192 2.77 18.54 -14.26
N GLY A 193 3.21 19.66 -13.71
CA GLY A 193 3.05 21.00 -14.28
C GLY A 193 1.68 21.62 -14.05
#